data_9b213946a21663a435676e0b90d00789
#
_entry.id   9b213946a21663a435676e0b90d00789
#
_cell.length_a   1.000
_cell.length_b   1.000
_cell.length_c   1.000
_cell.angle_alpha   90.00
_cell.angle_beta   90.00
_cell.angle_gamma   90.00
#
_symmetry.space_group_name_H-M   'P 1'
#
loop_
_entity.id
_entity.type
_entity.pdbx_description
1 polymer ?
#
loop_
_entity_poly.entity_id
_entity_poly.type
_entity_poly.pdbx_seq_one_letter_code
_entity_poly.pdbx_strand_id
1 'polypeptide(L)'
;MKCLVINLDRSPDRLAHITAEFARIGVAFERIVAIDARDHPDLVLQPQHAMYAIRHLSRSEIACMHSHRACWSIIARDDAPYGAVFEDDMVFSAKAGALLADARWIPADADAIKLETFFSKTMIQRKKTSVGHGFSVFRLRRSHMGTGGYVLSRQMARDLLEATAQTNAAADDLVFNPAFPTSGGKTIYQLVPAL
;
A
#
# COMPACT_ATOMS: atom_id res chain seq x y z
N MET A 1 -11.38 -10.41 -1.16
CA MET A 1 -10.71 -9.33 -0.39
C MET A 1 -11.12 -7.98 -0.99
N LYS A 2 -11.41 -6.97 -0.17
CA LYS A 2 -11.73 -5.62 -0.66
C LYS A 2 -10.49 -5.01 -1.33
N CYS A 3 -10.63 -4.50 -2.55
CA CYS A 3 -9.59 -3.80 -3.29
C CYS A 3 -9.98 -2.31 -3.40
N LEU A 4 -9.09 -1.42 -2.98
CA LEU A 4 -9.26 0.03 -3.03
C LEU A 4 -8.27 0.59 -4.04
N VAL A 5 -8.72 1.47 -4.93
CA VAL A 5 -7.87 2.11 -5.95
C VAL A 5 -7.88 3.62 -5.73
N ILE A 6 -6.71 4.18 -5.50
CA ILE A 6 -6.49 5.62 -5.36
C ILE A 6 -6.35 6.22 -6.75
N ASN A 7 -7.19 7.21 -7.09
CA ASN A 7 -7.15 7.88 -8.38
C ASN A 7 -7.57 9.36 -8.26
N LEU A 8 -6.82 10.25 -8.89
CA LEU A 8 -7.13 11.68 -8.98
C LEU A 8 -8.30 11.94 -9.92
N ASP A 9 -9.22 12.84 -9.55
CA ASP A 9 -10.38 13.21 -10.41
C ASP A 9 -9.95 13.77 -11.77
N ARG A 10 -8.80 14.44 -11.83
CA ARG A 10 -8.24 14.99 -13.06
C ARG A 10 -7.52 13.95 -13.96
N SER A 11 -7.49 12.69 -13.59
CA SER A 11 -6.81 11.61 -14.32
C SER A 11 -7.81 10.51 -14.77
N PRO A 12 -8.81 10.87 -15.62
CA PRO A 12 -9.81 9.90 -16.08
C PRO A 12 -9.22 8.81 -16.98
N ASP A 13 -8.14 9.10 -17.69
CA ASP A 13 -7.36 8.17 -18.50
C ASP A 13 -6.74 7.05 -17.63
N ARG A 14 -6.16 7.39 -16.50
CA ARG A 14 -5.62 6.43 -15.53
C ARG A 14 -6.75 5.61 -14.88
N LEU A 15 -7.89 6.24 -14.58
CA LEU A 15 -9.06 5.49 -14.11
C LEU A 15 -9.54 4.47 -15.14
N ALA A 16 -9.59 4.85 -16.42
CA ALA A 16 -9.96 3.93 -17.49
C ALA A 16 -8.95 2.77 -17.60
N HIS A 17 -7.65 3.06 -17.53
CA HIS A 17 -6.58 2.07 -17.52
C HIS A 17 -6.77 1.04 -16.39
N ILE A 18 -6.84 1.50 -15.14
CA ILE A 18 -6.92 0.59 -13.99
C ILE A 18 -8.25 -0.18 -13.97
N THR A 19 -9.34 0.43 -14.48
CA THR A 19 -10.64 -0.25 -14.64
C THR A 19 -10.52 -1.42 -15.62
N ALA A 20 -9.83 -1.22 -16.73
CA ALA A 20 -9.57 -2.28 -17.70
C ALA A 20 -8.71 -3.41 -17.12
N GLU A 21 -7.68 -3.06 -16.33
CA GLU A 21 -6.81 -4.03 -15.66
C GLU A 21 -7.59 -4.88 -14.64
N PHE A 22 -8.42 -4.27 -13.80
CA PHE A 22 -9.26 -5.02 -12.85
C PHE A 22 -10.31 -5.88 -13.56
N ALA A 23 -10.93 -5.38 -14.63
CA ALA A 23 -11.86 -6.16 -15.44
C ALA A 23 -11.17 -7.38 -16.08
N ARG A 24 -9.94 -7.23 -16.59
CA ARG A 24 -9.14 -8.29 -17.20
C ARG A 24 -8.83 -9.42 -16.23
N ILE A 25 -8.61 -9.11 -14.95
CA ILE A 25 -8.34 -10.12 -13.92
C ILE A 25 -9.60 -10.59 -13.17
N GLY A 26 -10.78 -10.08 -13.50
CA GLY A 26 -12.06 -10.49 -12.94
C GLY A 26 -12.26 -10.10 -11.47
N VAL A 27 -11.69 -8.99 -11.02
CA VAL A 27 -11.79 -8.50 -9.62
C VAL A 27 -12.49 -7.14 -9.60
N ALA A 28 -13.41 -6.97 -8.65
CA ALA A 28 -14.03 -5.66 -8.40
C ALA A 28 -13.14 -4.80 -7.49
N PHE A 29 -13.24 -3.48 -7.65
CA PHE A 29 -12.57 -2.53 -6.77
C PHE A 29 -13.50 -1.36 -6.40
N GLU A 30 -13.16 -0.67 -5.34
CA GLU A 30 -13.77 0.59 -4.91
C GLU A 30 -12.77 1.73 -5.20
N ARG A 31 -13.22 2.75 -5.96
CA ARG A 31 -12.41 3.93 -6.24
C ARG A 31 -12.37 4.84 -5.02
N ILE A 32 -11.19 5.27 -4.64
CA ILE A 32 -10.94 6.29 -3.62
C ILE A 32 -10.43 7.54 -4.34
N VAL A 33 -11.15 8.64 -4.19
CA VAL A 33 -10.73 9.92 -4.75
C VAL A 33 -9.47 10.38 -4.03
N ALA A 34 -8.39 10.53 -4.78
CA ALA A 34 -7.10 10.98 -4.25
C ALA A 34 -7.15 12.48 -3.88
N ILE A 35 -6.41 12.85 -2.86
CA ILE A 35 -6.20 14.26 -2.50
C ILE A 35 -5.26 14.88 -3.55
N ASP A 36 -5.73 15.91 -4.25
CA ASP A 36 -4.89 16.65 -5.19
C ASP A 36 -4.14 17.79 -4.44
N ALA A 37 -2.81 17.72 -4.47
CA ALA A 37 -1.96 18.75 -3.87
C ALA A 37 -2.14 20.15 -4.48
N ARG A 38 -2.76 20.26 -5.66
CA ARG A 38 -3.06 21.55 -6.31
C ARG A 38 -4.19 22.29 -5.60
N ASP A 39 -5.16 21.53 -5.06
CA ASP A 39 -6.32 22.07 -4.37
C ASP A 39 -6.05 22.34 -2.88
N HIS A 40 -4.88 21.92 -2.39
CA HIS A 40 -4.48 22.01 -0.99
C HIS A 40 -3.11 22.69 -0.82
N PRO A 41 -3.01 24.01 -1.06
CA PRO A 41 -1.75 24.77 -0.93
C PRO A 41 -1.21 24.82 0.51
N ASP A 42 -2.08 24.55 1.49
CA ASP A 42 -1.82 24.50 2.92
C ASP A 42 -1.19 23.18 3.41
N LEU A 43 -1.11 22.16 2.54
CA LEU A 43 -0.41 20.94 2.87
C LEU A 43 1.09 21.18 3.05
N VAL A 44 1.48 21.24 4.29
CA VAL A 44 2.88 21.45 4.71
C VAL A 44 3.26 20.45 5.80
N LEU A 45 4.53 20.09 5.83
CA LEU A 45 5.07 19.29 6.92
C LEU A 45 5.11 20.14 8.19
N GLN A 46 4.46 19.67 9.25
CA GLN A 46 4.53 20.33 10.55
C GLN A 46 5.94 20.18 11.14
N PRO A 47 6.56 21.24 11.69
CA PRO A 47 7.93 21.19 12.20
C PRO A 47 8.16 20.10 13.26
N GLN A 48 7.18 19.86 14.11
CA GLN A 48 7.23 18.83 15.15
C GLN A 48 7.29 17.39 14.62
N HIS A 49 6.99 17.20 13.32
CA HIS A 49 6.99 15.90 12.66
C HIS A 49 8.27 15.64 11.87
N ALA A 50 9.17 16.61 11.82
CA ALA A 50 10.46 16.53 11.13
C ALA A 50 11.40 15.46 11.72
N MET A 51 11.15 14.97 12.93
CA MET A 51 12.02 13.99 13.62
C MET A 51 12.13 12.66 12.86
N TYR A 52 11.13 12.32 12.02
CA TYR A 52 11.14 11.11 11.20
C TYR A 52 11.35 11.41 9.71
N ALA A 53 11.36 12.68 9.33
CA ALA A 53 11.58 13.07 7.94
C ALA A 53 13.07 13.05 7.63
N ILE A 54 13.52 12.01 6.96
CA ILE A 54 14.88 11.92 6.42
C ILE A 54 15.11 13.03 5.36
N ARG A 55 14.04 13.58 4.81
CA ARG A 55 14.02 14.65 3.83
C ARG A 55 12.71 15.46 3.92
N HIS A 56 12.73 16.67 3.36
CA HIS A 56 11.51 17.44 3.19
C HIS A 56 10.57 16.75 2.22
N LEU A 57 9.32 16.53 2.63
CA LEU A 57 8.28 16.02 1.75
C LEU A 57 7.72 17.15 0.88
N SER A 58 7.50 16.87 -0.38
CA SER A 58 6.71 17.72 -1.26
C SER A 58 5.23 17.66 -0.87
N ARG A 59 4.45 18.68 -1.25
CA ARG A 59 3.00 18.67 -1.08
C ARG A 59 2.33 17.46 -1.74
N SER A 60 2.85 17.02 -2.88
CA SER A 60 2.35 15.84 -3.58
C SER A 60 2.56 14.56 -2.78
N GLU A 61 3.70 14.41 -2.09
CA GLU A 61 3.96 13.25 -1.23
C GLU A 61 3.07 13.26 0.02
N ILE A 62 2.80 14.44 0.58
CA ILE A 62 1.87 14.58 1.71
C ILE A 62 0.44 14.25 1.25
N ALA A 63 0.00 14.76 0.11
CA ALA A 63 -1.31 14.45 -0.47
C ALA A 63 -1.47 12.94 -0.78
N CYS A 64 -0.42 12.32 -1.32
CA CYS A 64 -0.36 10.88 -1.55
C CYS A 64 -0.54 10.11 -0.22
N MET A 65 0.22 10.45 0.83
CA MET A 65 0.09 9.85 2.15
C MET A 65 -1.34 9.96 2.70
N HIS A 66 -1.96 11.13 2.59
CA HIS A 66 -3.35 11.32 3.03
C HIS A 66 -4.35 10.51 2.21
N SER A 67 -4.10 10.30 0.91
CA SER A 67 -4.92 9.43 0.07
C SER A 67 -4.81 7.96 0.52
N HIS A 68 -3.61 7.49 0.83
CA HIS A 68 -3.41 6.17 1.44
C HIS A 68 -4.08 6.06 2.81
N ARG A 69 -4.00 7.12 3.62
CA ARG A 69 -4.65 7.17 4.93
C ARG A 69 -6.18 7.02 4.84
N ALA A 70 -6.82 7.55 3.79
CA ALA A 70 -8.24 7.32 3.52
C ALA A 70 -8.52 5.83 3.29
N CYS A 71 -7.68 5.13 2.52
CA CYS A 71 -7.78 3.67 2.34
C CYS A 71 -7.60 2.91 3.66
N TRP A 72 -6.60 3.28 4.47
CA TRP A 72 -6.39 2.67 5.79
C TRP A 72 -7.61 2.84 6.70
N SER A 73 -8.28 3.99 6.63
CA SER A 73 -9.51 4.24 7.40
C SER A 73 -10.66 3.30 7.02
N ILE A 74 -10.77 2.94 5.73
CA ILE A 74 -11.74 1.98 5.26
C ILE A 74 -11.39 0.57 5.76
N ILE A 75 -10.14 0.14 5.58
CA ILE A 75 -9.67 -1.18 6.03
C ILE A 75 -9.80 -1.35 7.54
N ALA A 76 -9.46 -0.31 8.32
CA ALA A 76 -9.53 -0.35 9.79
C ALA A 76 -10.95 -0.57 10.35
N ARG A 77 -11.98 -0.16 9.59
CA ARG A 77 -13.40 -0.28 9.95
C ARG A 77 -14.09 -1.50 9.32
N ASP A 78 -13.46 -2.15 8.34
CA ASP A 78 -14.03 -3.32 7.68
C ASP A 78 -14.04 -4.53 8.62
N ASP A 79 -14.98 -5.45 8.41
CA ASP A 79 -15.02 -6.72 9.16
C ASP A 79 -13.96 -7.71 8.66
N ALA A 80 -13.53 -7.58 7.40
CA ALA A 80 -12.48 -8.42 6.83
C ALA A 80 -11.12 -8.18 7.50
N PRO A 81 -10.32 -9.23 7.72
CA PRO A 81 -9.01 -9.10 8.38
C PRO A 81 -7.96 -8.37 7.53
N TYR A 82 -8.16 -8.29 6.22
CA TYR A 82 -7.24 -7.68 5.26
C TYR A 82 -7.98 -6.91 4.17
N GLY A 83 -7.35 -5.83 3.69
CA GLY A 83 -7.73 -5.11 2.48
C GLY A 83 -6.51 -4.86 1.59
N ALA A 84 -6.75 -4.66 0.29
CA ALA A 84 -5.71 -4.33 -0.67
C ALA A 84 -5.87 -2.88 -1.15
N VAL A 85 -4.75 -2.18 -1.32
CA VAL A 85 -4.68 -0.80 -1.80
C VAL A 85 -3.81 -0.76 -3.05
N PHE A 86 -4.26 -0.03 -4.06
CA PHE A 86 -3.56 0.13 -5.34
C PHE A 86 -3.56 1.59 -5.78
N GLU A 87 -2.52 1.98 -6.49
CA GLU A 87 -2.49 3.22 -7.28
C GLU A 87 -3.00 2.94 -8.70
N ASP A 88 -3.37 3.97 -9.43
CA ASP A 88 -4.09 3.89 -10.70
C ASP A 88 -3.23 3.58 -11.94
N ASP A 89 -1.92 3.38 -11.74
CA ASP A 89 -0.94 3.07 -12.79
C ASP A 89 -0.41 1.61 -12.74
N MET A 90 -1.06 0.76 -11.97
CA MET A 90 -0.70 -0.66 -11.88
C MET A 90 -1.02 -1.42 -13.15
N VAL A 91 -0.16 -2.40 -13.48
CA VAL A 91 -0.39 -3.43 -14.50
C VAL A 91 -0.29 -4.79 -13.83
N PHE A 92 -1.33 -5.60 -13.94
CA PHE A 92 -1.40 -6.88 -13.25
C PHE A 92 -0.92 -8.05 -14.11
N SER A 93 -0.31 -9.04 -13.47
CA SER A 93 -0.14 -10.34 -14.09
C SER A 93 -1.49 -11.02 -14.35
N ALA A 94 -1.55 -11.92 -15.32
CA ALA A 94 -2.77 -12.66 -15.62
C ALA A 94 -3.29 -13.52 -14.43
N LYS A 95 -2.42 -13.80 -13.45
CA LYS A 95 -2.74 -14.62 -12.28
C LYS A 95 -3.16 -13.80 -11.06
N ALA A 96 -3.12 -12.47 -11.13
CA ALA A 96 -3.42 -11.57 -10.02
C ALA A 96 -4.82 -11.79 -9.43
N GLY A 97 -5.81 -12.02 -10.31
CA GLY A 97 -7.19 -12.23 -9.89
C GLY A 97 -7.36 -13.36 -8.89
N ALA A 98 -6.62 -14.46 -9.08
CA ALA A 98 -6.69 -15.60 -8.18
C ALA A 98 -6.23 -15.29 -6.74
N LEU A 99 -5.24 -14.39 -6.57
CA LEU A 99 -4.81 -13.93 -5.25
C LEU A 99 -5.77 -12.88 -4.67
N LEU A 100 -6.25 -11.97 -5.49
CA LEU A 100 -7.10 -10.87 -5.01
C LEU A 100 -8.54 -11.31 -4.72
N ALA A 101 -8.97 -12.49 -5.22
CA ALA A 101 -10.31 -13.04 -4.98
C ALA A 101 -10.60 -13.27 -3.49
N ASP A 102 -9.61 -13.72 -2.72
CA ASP A 102 -9.77 -13.92 -1.27
C ASP A 102 -8.47 -13.67 -0.50
N ALA A 103 -8.51 -13.83 0.84
CA ALA A 103 -7.37 -13.57 1.71
C ALA A 103 -6.74 -14.85 2.31
N ARG A 104 -7.19 -16.05 1.92
CA ARG A 104 -6.75 -17.32 2.55
C ARG A 104 -5.29 -17.66 2.31
N TRP A 105 -4.68 -17.08 1.29
CA TRP A 105 -3.26 -17.23 0.98
C TRP A 105 -2.33 -16.42 1.87
N ILE A 106 -2.86 -15.42 2.58
CA ILE A 106 -2.10 -14.48 3.38
C ILE A 106 -1.57 -15.21 4.63
N PRO A 107 -0.25 -15.14 4.93
CA PRO A 107 0.27 -15.67 6.20
C PRO A 107 -0.42 -15.03 7.39
N ALA A 108 -0.79 -15.82 8.39
CA ALA A 108 -1.54 -15.36 9.55
C ALA A 108 -0.80 -14.29 10.39
N ASP A 109 0.52 -14.25 10.28
CA ASP A 109 1.39 -13.26 10.95
C ASP A 109 1.67 -12.02 10.10
N ALA A 110 1.09 -11.90 8.89
CA ALA A 110 1.35 -10.77 8.00
C ALA A 110 0.64 -9.50 8.49
N ASP A 111 1.39 -8.46 8.75
CA ASP A 111 0.86 -7.10 8.95
C ASP A 111 0.64 -6.39 7.61
N ALA A 112 1.60 -6.53 6.69
CA ALA A 112 1.50 -6.00 5.33
C ALA A 112 2.18 -6.94 4.31
N ILE A 113 1.69 -6.91 3.05
CA ILE A 113 2.34 -7.60 1.93
C ILE A 113 2.47 -6.63 0.77
N LYS A 114 3.70 -6.33 0.37
CA LYS A 114 3.99 -5.55 -0.83
C LYS A 114 3.77 -6.43 -2.06
N LEU A 115 2.95 -5.97 -2.98
CA LEU A 115 2.53 -6.75 -4.16
C LEU A 115 3.31 -6.37 -5.42
N GLU A 116 3.89 -5.18 -5.46
CA GLU A 116 4.59 -4.61 -6.60
C GLU A 116 6.11 -4.52 -6.39
N THR A 117 6.85 -4.16 -7.42
CA THR A 117 8.28 -3.91 -7.35
C THR A 117 8.69 -2.75 -8.26
N PHE A 118 9.67 -1.97 -7.81
CA PHE A 118 10.32 -0.91 -8.61
C PHE A 118 11.64 -1.37 -9.24
N PHE A 119 11.87 -2.68 -9.34
CA PHE A 119 13.11 -3.27 -9.82
C PHE A 119 14.36 -2.83 -9.03
N SER A 120 14.18 -2.22 -7.87
CA SER A 120 15.26 -1.89 -6.95
C SER A 120 15.59 -3.09 -6.06
N LYS A 121 16.87 -3.25 -5.75
CA LYS A 121 17.33 -4.32 -4.86
C LYS A 121 16.90 -4.04 -3.43
N THR A 122 16.28 -5.03 -2.76
CA THR A 122 16.00 -5.01 -1.34
C THR A 122 16.45 -6.31 -0.68
N MET A 123 16.45 -6.33 0.66
CA MET A 123 16.78 -7.53 1.43
C MET A 123 15.51 -8.24 1.87
N ILE A 124 15.43 -9.52 1.53
CA ILE A 124 14.37 -10.43 1.97
C ILE A 124 14.98 -11.62 2.73
N GLN A 125 14.19 -12.27 3.56
CA GLN A 125 14.61 -13.54 4.17
C GLN A 125 14.72 -14.64 3.13
N ARG A 126 15.60 -15.64 3.38
CA ARG A 126 15.72 -16.82 2.52
C ARG A 126 14.50 -17.75 2.60
N LYS A 127 13.76 -17.72 3.71
CA LYS A 127 12.58 -18.58 3.89
C LYS A 127 11.49 -18.16 2.92
N LYS A 128 11.15 -19.09 2.02
CA LYS A 128 10.08 -18.96 1.04
C LYS A 128 8.80 -19.54 1.63
N THR A 129 7.68 -18.82 1.52
CA THR A 129 6.33 -19.34 1.79
C THR A 129 5.53 -19.32 0.50
N SER A 130 5.16 -20.47 -0.03
CA SER A 130 4.31 -20.56 -1.22
C SER A 130 2.89 -20.12 -0.86
N VAL A 131 2.30 -19.28 -1.72
CA VAL A 131 0.92 -18.78 -1.55
C VAL A 131 0.00 -19.22 -2.71
N GLY A 132 0.45 -20.17 -3.51
CA GLY A 132 -0.31 -20.71 -4.65
C GLY A 132 -0.13 -19.88 -5.93
N HIS A 133 -0.73 -20.37 -7.01
CA HIS A 133 -0.76 -19.74 -8.34
C HIS A 133 0.61 -19.36 -8.93
N GLY A 134 1.69 -19.94 -8.41
CA GLY A 134 3.06 -19.63 -8.81
C GLY A 134 3.70 -18.49 -8.01
N PHE A 135 2.99 -17.91 -7.04
CA PHE A 135 3.49 -16.86 -6.17
C PHE A 135 4.05 -17.40 -4.85
N SER A 136 4.92 -16.63 -4.26
CA SER A 136 5.49 -16.87 -2.93
C SER A 136 5.70 -15.56 -2.21
N VAL A 137 5.69 -15.56 -0.89
CA VAL A 137 6.04 -14.41 -0.08
C VAL A 137 7.34 -14.66 0.67
N PHE A 138 8.11 -13.59 0.82
CA PHE A 138 9.37 -13.54 1.55
C PHE A 138 9.32 -12.39 2.54
N ARG A 139 9.71 -12.61 3.78
CA ARG A 139 9.75 -11.54 4.77
C ARG A 139 10.73 -10.45 4.36
N LEU A 140 10.26 -9.22 4.28
CA LEU A 140 11.06 -8.04 3.96
C LEU A 140 11.95 -7.67 5.17
N ARG A 141 13.22 -7.33 4.90
CA ARG A 141 14.22 -7.01 5.93
C ARG A 141 14.76 -5.60 5.85
N ARG A 142 14.54 -4.93 4.72
CA ARG A 142 14.88 -3.52 4.51
C ARG A 142 13.73 -2.81 3.85
N SER A 143 13.76 -1.49 3.92
CA SER A 143 12.83 -0.63 3.19
C SER A 143 12.77 -1.01 1.71
N HIS A 144 11.57 -0.98 1.16
CA HIS A 144 11.33 -1.15 -0.26
C HIS A 144 10.36 -0.06 -0.70
N MET A 145 10.83 0.88 -1.51
CA MET A 145 10.09 2.06 -1.95
C MET A 145 8.82 1.70 -2.72
N GLY A 146 7.87 2.63 -2.71
CA GLY A 146 6.64 2.61 -3.47
C GLY A 146 5.46 1.99 -2.74
N THR A 147 4.29 2.48 -3.11
CA THR A 147 2.98 2.08 -2.58
C THR A 147 1.98 1.73 -3.68
N GLY A 148 2.48 1.41 -4.88
CA GLY A 148 1.65 1.11 -6.05
C GLY A 148 0.65 -0.03 -5.83
N GLY A 149 1.03 -1.05 -5.04
CA GLY A 149 0.12 -2.15 -4.68
C GLY A 149 0.54 -2.89 -3.42
N TYR A 150 -0.37 -3.04 -2.46
CA TYR A 150 -0.11 -3.77 -1.21
C TYR A 150 -1.38 -4.28 -0.54
N VAL A 151 -1.21 -5.31 0.28
CA VAL A 151 -2.23 -5.78 1.25
C VAL A 151 -1.87 -5.25 2.63
N LEU A 152 -2.87 -4.90 3.41
CA LEU A 152 -2.73 -4.42 4.77
C LEU A 152 -3.67 -5.17 5.70
N SER A 153 -3.18 -5.60 6.86
CA SER A 153 -4.05 -6.13 7.91
C SER A 153 -4.86 -5.00 8.54
N ARG A 154 -6.06 -5.33 9.01
CA ARG A 154 -6.92 -4.39 9.74
C ARG A 154 -6.22 -3.78 10.96
N GLN A 155 -5.42 -4.57 11.68
CA GLN A 155 -4.68 -4.06 12.83
C GLN A 155 -3.58 -3.08 12.41
N MET A 156 -2.80 -3.40 11.38
CA MET A 156 -1.78 -2.49 10.86
C MET A 156 -2.41 -1.18 10.35
N ALA A 157 -3.62 -1.24 9.73
CA ALA A 157 -4.33 -0.04 9.30
C ALA A 157 -4.70 0.87 10.48
N ARG A 158 -5.12 0.32 11.61
CA ARG A 158 -5.41 1.07 12.85
C ARG A 158 -4.15 1.72 13.42
N ASP A 159 -3.07 0.95 13.51
CA ASP A 159 -1.78 1.43 14.03
C ASP A 159 -1.22 2.58 13.17
N LEU A 160 -1.34 2.47 11.84
CA LEU A 160 -0.96 3.53 10.90
C LEU A 160 -1.80 4.81 11.08
N LEU A 161 -3.12 4.67 11.26
CA LEU A 161 -4.01 5.82 11.49
C LEU A 161 -3.67 6.55 12.78
N GLU A 162 -3.40 5.83 13.85
CA GLU A 162 -3.00 6.39 15.14
C GLU A 162 -1.66 7.13 15.01
N ALA A 163 -0.64 6.47 14.47
CA ALA A 163 0.69 7.05 14.32
C ALA A 163 0.72 8.27 13.39
N THR A 164 -0.15 8.30 12.39
CA THR A 164 -0.22 9.43 11.43
C THR A 164 -1.23 10.52 11.80
N ALA A 165 -1.85 10.43 12.99
CA ALA A 165 -2.75 11.47 13.46
C ALA A 165 -2.07 12.85 13.56
N GLN A 166 -0.77 12.86 13.86
CA GLN A 166 0.04 14.07 14.04
C GLN A 166 1.37 14.04 13.26
N THR A 167 1.55 13.06 12.35
CA THR A 167 2.84 12.86 11.67
C THR A 167 2.63 12.67 10.18
N ASN A 168 3.38 13.42 9.37
CA ASN A 168 3.49 13.22 7.94
C ASN A 168 4.84 12.59 7.59
N ALA A 169 4.80 11.47 6.88
CA ALA A 169 5.94 10.84 6.26
C ALA A 169 5.50 10.25 4.91
N ALA A 170 6.44 9.83 4.07
CA ALA A 170 6.08 9.15 2.84
C ALA A 170 5.31 7.84 3.15
N ALA A 171 4.28 7.52 2.37
CA ALA A 171 3.42 6.38 2.63
C ALA A 171 4.20 5.05 2.64
N ASP A 172 5.18 4.91 1.75
CA ASP A 172 6.05 3.74 1.67
C ASP A 172 6.98 3.61 2.89
N ASP A 173 7.50 4.72 3.44
CA ASP A 173 8.27 4.71 4.67
C ASP A 173 7.41 4.26 5.85
N LEU A 174 6.18 4.74 5.95
CA LEU A 174 5.25 4.38 7.03
C LEU A 174 4.89 2.88 7.01
N VAL A 175 4.74 2.28 5.83
CA VAL A 175 4.30 0.90 5.68
C VAL A 175 5.46 -0.09 5.56
N PHE A 176 6.53 0.25 4.81
CA PHE A 176 7.55 -0.70 4.39
C PHE A 176 8.96 -0.42 4.88
N ASN A 177 9.18 0.62 5.67
CA ASN A 177 10.50 0.92 6.20
C ASN A 177 10.61 0.49 7.68
N PRO A 178 11.30 -0.62 7.99
CA PRO A 178 11.39 -1.14 9.37
C PRO A 178 12.15 -0.21 10.34
N ALA A 179 12.78 0.86 9.82
CA ALA A 179 13.36 1.91 10.67
C ALA A 179 12.31 2.90 11.20
N PHE A 180 11.09 2.91 10.62
CA PHE A 180 10.00 3.73 11.12
C PHE A 180 9.25 3.02 12.25
N PRO A 181 8.80 3.75 13.29
CA PRO A 181 8.06 3.18 14.42
C PRO A 181 6.79 2.46 14.00
N THR A 182 6.13 2.93 12.94
CA THR A 182 4.88 2.35 12.42
C THR A 182 5.04 0.94 11.88
N SER A 183 6.19 0.66 11.25
CA SER A 183 6.51 -0.63 10.64
C SER A 183 7.61 -1.40 11.38
N GLY A 184 8.26 -0.76 12.36
CA GLY A 184 9.22 -1.40 13.26
C GLY A 184 8.55 -2.51 14.08
N GLY A 185 9.13 -3.71 14.04
CA GLY A 185 8.55 -4.89 14.71
C GLY A 185 7.40 -5.58 13.96
N LYS A 186 6.88 -4.99 12.88
CA LYS A 186 5.83 -5.58 12.04
C LYS A 186 6.37 -6.68 11.13
N THR A 187 5.49 -7.62 10.78
CA THR A 187 5.79 -8.66 9.81
C THR A 187 5.34 -8.24 8.42
N ILE A 188 6.30 -7.79 7.62
CA ILE A 188 6.07 -7.31 6.26
C ILE A 188 6.64 -8.32 5.27
N TYR A 189 5.87 -8.65 4.26
CA TYR A 189 6.26 -9.56 3.19
C TYR A 189 6.38 -8.84 1.85
N GLN A 190 7.25 -9.37 0.99
CA GLN A 190 7.30 -9.08 -0.45
C GLN A 190 6.72 -10.27 -1.20
N LEU A 191 5.76 -10.04 -2.08
CA LEU A 191 5.26 -11.03 -3.03
C LEU A 191 6.25 -11.21 -4.19
N VAL A 192 6.52 -12.45 -4.58
CA VAL A 192 7.44 -12.80 -5.68
C VAL A 192 6.84 -13.95 -6.51
N PRO A 193 6.74 -13.78 -7.85
CA PRO A 193 6.94 -12.53 -8.59
C PRO A 193 5.98 -11.43 -8.12
N ALA A 194 6.19 -10.19 -8.53
CA ALA A 194 5.23 -9.11 -8.31
C ALA A 194 3.91 -9.39 -9.06
N LEU A 195 2.84 -8.78 -8.56
CA LEU A 195 1.47 -9.02 -9.04
C LEU A 195 1.23 -8.42 -10.43
#